data_ca348daba26c6640b7ae462dff31615f
#
_entry.id   ca348daba26c6640b7ae462dff31615f
#
_cell.length_a   1.000
_cell.length_b   1.000
_cell.length_c   1.000
_cell.angle_alpha   90.00
_cell.angle_beta   90.00
_cell.angle_gamma   90.00
#
_symmetry.space_group_name_H-M   'P 1'
#
loop_
_entity.id
_entity.type
_entity.pdbx_description
1 polymer ?
#
loop_
_entity_poly.entity_id
_entity_poly.type
_entity_poly.pdbx_seq_one_letter_code
_entity_poly.pdbx_strand_id
1 'polypeptide(L)'
;MRTTGETVVLVNPQDQAIGTMEKMEAHRKGRLHRAFSFFIFNSKGEWLLQQRAHDKYHSGGLWTNACCSHPRSEESAASAATRRLQEEMGLYCQAKPLFHFIYRSEFSNDLIEHELDHVCIGYSDQLPVPNPQEVVNYRYLATAELEAEMKRSPENFTVWFRICFQQVKDKLATLQQTA
;
A
#
# COMPACT_ATOMS: atom_id res chain seq x y z
N MET A 1 25.31 -15.69 3.82
CA MET A 1 24.01 -16.29 4.18
C MET A 1 23.01 -15.91 3.10
N ARG A 2 22.42 -16.87 2.39
CA ARG A 2 21.30 -16.58 1.49
C ARG A 2 20.14 -16.13 2.35
N THR A 3 19.77 -14.87 2.30
CA THR A 3 18.47 -14.42 2.75
C THR A 3 17.45 -15.24 1.96
N THR A 4 16.70 -16.10 2.62
CA THR A 4 15.53 -16.76 2.02
C THR A 4 14.65 -15.61 1.53
N GLY A 5 14.52 -15.47 0.21
CA GLY A 5 13.80 -14.37 -0.41
C GLY A 5 12.38 -14.27 0.16
N GLU A 6 11.91 -13.05 0.36
CA GLU A 6 10.53 -12.79 0.76
C GLU A 6 9.58 -13.46 -0.26
N THR A 7 8.60 -14.22 0.22
CA THR A 7 7.61 -14.91 -0.63
C THR A 7 6.28 -14.17 -0.63
N VAL A 8 5.58 -14.22 -1.77
CA VAL A 8 4.23 -13.70 -1.94
C VAL A 8 3.23 -14.83 -2.18
N VAL A 9 1.99 -14.62 -1.81
CA VAL A 9 0.89 -15.58 -2.04
C VAL A 9 0.32 -15.36 -3.44
N LEU A 10 0.48 -16.34 -4.31
CA LEU A 10 -0.16 -16.33 -5.63
C LEU A 10 -1.65 -16.60 -5.47
N VAL A 11 -2.46 -15.85 -6.21
CA VAL A 11 -3.92 -15.96 -6.15
C VAL A 11 -4.54 -16.02 -7.55
N ASN A 12 -5.77 -16.52 -7.61
CA ASN A 12 -6.62 -16.35 -8.79
C ASN A 12 -7.45 -15.03 -8.64
N PRO A 13 -8.20 -14.61 -9.69
CA PRO A 13 -9.01 -13.38 -9.61
C PRO A 13 -10.11 -13.39 -8.54
N GLN A 14 -10.45 -14.55 -7.97
CA GLN A 14 -11.39 -14.71 -6.86
C GLN A 14 -10.71 -14.71 -5.49
N ASP A 15 -9.43 -14.27 -5.42
CA ASP A 15 -8.62 -14.21 -4.20
C ASP A 15 -8.38 -15.58 -3.52
N GLN A 16 -8.49 -16.67 -4.27
CA GLN A 16 -8.14 -17.99 -3.76
C GLN A 16 -6.64 -18.23 -3.92
N ALA A 17 -5.98 -18.62 -2.84
CA ALA A 17 -4.55 -18.95 -2.87
C ALA A 17 -4.31 -20.19 -3.76
N ILE A 18 -3.37 -20.07 -4.71
CA ILE A 18 -2.98 -21.12 -5.65
C ILE A 18 -1.52 -21.53 -5.51
N GLY A 19 -0.80 -20.96 -4.53
CA GLY A 19 0.59 -21.27 -4.24
C GLY A 19 1.34 -20.08 -3.67
N THR A 20 2.65 -20.21 -3.60
CA THR A 20 3.57 -19.13 -3.21
C THR A 20 4.72 -19.04 -4.20
N MET A 21 5.34 -17.88 -4.31
CA MET A 21 6.50 -17.63 -5.16
C MET A 21 7.43 -16.64 -4.48
N GLU A 22 8.74 -16.71 -4.79
CA GLU A 22 9.69 -15.68 -4.38
C GLU A 22 9.24 -14.35 -4.98
N LYS A 23 9.28 -13.29 -4.18
CA LYS A 23 8.73 -11.97 -4.49
C LYS A 23 9.24 -11.40 -5.81
N MET A 24 10.56 -11.36 -5.98
CA MET A 24 11.16 -10.79 -7.19
C MET A 24 10.89 -11.65 -8.43
N GLU A 25 10.77 -12.96 -8.25
CA GLU A 25 10.37 -13.87 -9.33
C GLU A 25 8.91 -13.62 -9.75
N ALA A 26 8.01 -13.42 -8.78
CA ALA A 26 6.61 -13.10 -9.07
C ALA A 26 6.47 -11.79 -9.87
N HIS A 27 7.25 -10.76 -9.49
CA HIS A 27 7.28 -9.48 -10.21
C HIS A 27 7.89 -9.60 -11.62
N ARG A 28 9.00 -10.34 -11.80
CA ARG A 28 9.58 -10.56 -13.14
C ARG A 28 8.64 -11.33 -14.07
N LYS A 29 7.89 -12.28 -13.52
CA LYS A 29 6.95 -13.10 -14.28
C LYS A 29 5.55 -12.48 -14.41
N GLY A 30 5.29 -11.36 -13.75
CA GLY A 30 3.98 -10.70 -13.73
C GLY A 30 2.86 -11.60 -13.18
N ARG A 31 3.19 -12.45 -12.17
CA ARG A 31 2.21 -13.36 -11.56
C ARG A 31 1.27 -12.60 -10.65
N LEU A 32 -0.04 -12.89 -10.77
CA LEU A 32 -1.03 -12.32 -9.88
C LEU A 32 -0.80 -12.82 -8.46
N HIS A 33 -0.59 -11.87 -7.54
CA HIS A 33 -0.31 -12.18 -6.14
C HIS A 33 -1.04 -11.21 -5.21
N ARG A 34 -1.21 -11.62 -3.95
CA ARG A 34 -1.93 -10.86 -2.95
C ARG A 34 -1.05 -9.75 -2.38
N ALA A 35 -1.62 -8.54 -2.33
CA ALA A 35 -1.02 -7.37 -1.73
C ALA A 35 -2.02 -6.63 -0.83
N PHE A 36 -1.56 -5.60 -0.15
CA PHE A 36 -2.42 -4.67 0.55
C PHE A 36 -1.92 -3.23 0.44
N SER A 37 -2.85 -2.29 0.46
CA SER A 37 -2.64 -0.86 0.62
C SER A 37 -3.37 -0.37 1.87
N PHE A 38 -2.64 0.21 2.83
CA PHE A 38 -3.20 0.69 4.09
C PHE A 38 -3.20 2.22 4.14
N PHE A 39 -4.37 2.79 4.32
CA PHE A 39 -4.61 4.23 4.42
C PHE A 39 -4.90 4.62 5.86
N ILE A 40 -4.16 5.59 6.39
CA ILE A 40 -4.34 6.11 7.74
C ILE A 40 -4.81 7.56 7.65
N PHE A 41 -5.79 7.88 8.49
CA PHE A 41 -6.34 9.23 8.65
C PHE A 41 -6.17 9.68 10.09
N ASN A 42 -5.89 10.96 10.29
CA ASN A 42 -5.92 11.57 11.62
C ASN A 42 -7.32 12.10 11.97
N SER A 43 -7.50 12.62 13.18
CA SER A 43 -8.78 13.20 13.64
C SER A 43 -9.24 14.43 12.86
N LYS A 44 -8.35 15.06 12.08
CA LYS A 44 -8.68 16.17 11.17
C LYS A 44 -9.14 15.67 9.79
N GLY A 45 -9.15 14.36 9.53
CA GLY A 45 -9.46 13.78 8.23
C GLY A 45 -8.34 13.92 7.19
N GLU A 46 -7.11 14.24 7.63
CA GLU A 46 -5.95 14.32 6.75
C GLU A 46 -5.39 12.91 6.48
N TRP A 47 -4.92 12.68 5.26
CA TRP A 47 -4.31 11.45 4.79
C TRP A 47 -2.84 11.40 5.21
N LEU A 48 -2.43 10.33 5.89
CA LEU A 48 -1.02 10.05 6.12
C LEU A 48 -0.40 9.46 4.86
N LEU A 49 0.60 10.13 4.31
CA LEU A 49 1.41 9.66 3.19
C LEU A 49 2.82 9.35 3.67
N GLN A 50 3.43 8.31 3.08
CA GLN A 50 4.85 8.04 3.19
C GLN A 50 5.57 8.32 1.87
N GLN A 51 6.82 8.75 1.94
CA GLN A 51 7.74 8.78 0.82
C GLN A 51 8.65 7.55 0.90
N ARG A 52 8.59 6.71 -0.11
CA ARG A 52 9.34 5.44 -0.17
C ARG A 52 10.84 5.69 -0.15
N ALA A 53 11.60 4.80 0.49
CA ALA A 53 13.06 4.84 0.42
C ALA A 53 13.54 4.83 -1.03
N HIS A 54 14.61 5.58 -1.33
CA HIS A 54 15.09 5.76 -2.70
C HIS A 54 15.66 4.48 -3.32
N ASP A 55 16.15 3.55 -2.50
CA ASP A 55 16.76 2.27 -2.90
C ASP A 55 15.74 1.14 -3.05
N LYS A 56 14.45 1.42 -3.02
CA LYS A 56 13.42 0.43 -3.32
C LYS A 56 13.56 -0.09 -4.76
N TYR A 57 13.32 -1.37 -4.97
CA TYR A 57 13.45 -2.07 -6.25
C TYR A 57 12.58 -1.46 -7.38
N HIS A 58 11.50 -0.75 -7.06
CA HIS A 58 10.77 0.15 -7.94
C HIS A 58 10.10 1.28 -7.15
N SER A 59 9.69 2.35 -7.83
CA SER A 59 8.95 3.48 -7.25
C SER A 59 9.64 4.11 -6.03
N GLY A 60 10.97 4.02 -5.95
CA GLY A 60 11.76 4.67 -4.90
C GLY A 60 11.62 6.19 -4.96
N GLY A 61 11.50 6.84 -3.81
CA GLY A 61 11.33 8.29 -3.69
C GLY A 61 9.91 8.81 -3.97
N LEU A 62 8.97 7.95 -4.43
CA LEU A 62 7.60 8.37 -4.68
C LEU A 62 6.76 8.40 -3.39
N TRP A 63 5.75 9.27 -3.39
CA TRP A 63 4.73 9.34 -2.35
C TRP A 63 3.67 8.25 -2.56
N THR A 64 3.19 7.71 -1.47
CA THR A 64 2.16 6.67 -1.45
C THR A 64 1.34 6.74 -0.16
N ASN A 65 0.37 5.84 0.00
CA ASN A 65 -0.39 5.62 1.22
C ASN A 65 0.51 5.27 2.42
N ALA A 66 -0.04 5.18 3.60
CA ALA A 66 0.71 5.00 4.85
C ALA A 66 1.58 3.74 4.87
N CYS A 67 1.12 2.64 4.25
CA CYS A 67 1.87 1.39 4.12
C CYS A 67 1.30 0.53 2.99
N CYS A 68 2.17 -0.15 2.23
CA CYS A 68 1.79 -1.14 1.23
C CYS A 68 2.84 -2.26 1.19
N SER A 69 2.38 -3.51 1.15
CA SER A 69 3.25 -4.68 1.13
C SER A 69 2.43 -5.95 0.82
N HIS A 70 2.98 -7.11 1.15
CA HIS A 70 2.39 -8.41 0.88
C HIS A 70 2.12 -9.17 2.18
N PRO A 71 0.97 -9.86 2.30
CA PRO A 71 0.76 -10.81 3.39
C PRO A 71 1.73 -12.00 3.28
N ARG A 72 2.13 -12.53 4.42
CA ARG A 72 2.81 -13.82 4.49
C ARG A 72 1.82 -14.94 4.21
N SER A 73 2.31 -16.15 3.94
CA SER A 73 1.47 -17.35 3.93
C SER A 73 0.72 -17.46 5.26
N GLU A 74 -0.57 -17.81 5.22
CA GLU A 74 -1.46 -17.90 6.39
C GLU A 74 -1.78 -16.57 7.11
N GLU A 75 -1.29 -15.43 6.60
CA GLU A 75 -1.58 -14.11 7.15
C GLU A 75 -2.73 -13.45 6.38
N SER A 76 -3.70 -12.86 7.08
CA SER A 76 -4.71 -12.03 6.42
C SER A 76 -4.10 -10.69 5.96
N ALA A 77 -4.68 -10.09 4.92
CA ALA A 77 -4.23 -8.77 4.45
C ALA A 77 -4.30 -7.70 5.55
N ALA A 78 -5.35 -7.72 6.39
CA ALA A 78 -5.50 -6.78 7.50
C ALA A 78 -4.44 -6.98 8.59
N SER A 79 -4.11 -8.24 8.93
CA SER A 79 -3.05 -8.54 9.90
C SER A 79 -1.68 -8.10 9.37
N ALA A 80 -1.40 -8.38 8.09
CA ALA A 80 -0.19 -7.94 7.42
C ALA A 80 -0.07 -6.41 7.40
N ALA A 81 -1.16 -5.70 7.09
CA ALA A 81 -1.21 -4.24 7.07
C ALA A 81 -0.88 -3.65 8.45
N THR A 82 -1.48 -4.18 9.51
CA THR A 82 -1.19 -3.75 10.89
C THR A 82 0.27 -3.98 11.28
N ARG A 83 0.81 -5.16 10.97
CA ARG A 83 2.21 -5.51 11.24
C ARG A 83 3.18 -4.61 10.47
N ARG A 84 3.00 -4.47 9.17
CA ARG A 84 3.90 -3.68 8.32
C ARG A 84 3.85 -2.18 8.62
N LEU A 85 2.69 -1.64 8.98
CA LEU A 85 2.59 -0.26 9.43
C LEU A 85 3.50 0.00 10.65
N GLN A 86 3.54 -0.94 11.58
CA GLN A 86 4.44 -0.84 12.73
C GLN A 86 5.92 -0.95 12.32
N GLU A 87 6.26 -1.86 11.41
CA GLU A 87 7.62 -2.07 10.92
C GLU A 87 8.15 -0.88 10.10
N GLU A 88 7.30 -0.26 9.26
CA GLU A 88 7.68 0.84 8.37
C GLU A 88 7.54 2.22 8.99
N MET A 89 6.45 2.46 9.73
CA MET A 89 6.07 3.79 10.22
C MET A 89 6.12 3.92 11.75
N GLY A 90 6.42 2.84 12.48
CA GLY A 90 6.41 2.85 13.94
C GLY A 90 5.04 3.11 14.55
N LEU A 91 3.97 2.95 13.76
CA LEU A 91 2.59 3.17 14.19
C LEU A 91 1.88 1.84 14.44
N TYR A 92 1.08 1.81 15.48
CA TYR A 92 0.11 0.73 15.70
C TYR A 92 -1.30 1.24 15.41
N CYS A 93 -1.94 0.67 14.41
CA CYS A 93 -3.33 0.92 14.07
C CYS A 93 -3.93 -0.35 13.46
N GLN A 94 -5.08 -0.76 14.00
CA GLN A 94 -5.77 -1.93 13.47
C GLN A 94 -6.35 -1.63 12.08
N ALA A 95 -5.96 -2.42 11.10
CA ALA A 95 -6.45 -2.29 9.74
C ALA A 95 -7.88 -2.81 9.61
N LYS A 96 -8.76 -2.00 9.02
CA LYS A 96 -10.14 -2.37 8.67
C LYS A 96 -10.23 -2.55 7.15
N PRO A 97 -10.60 -3.74 6.64
CA PRO A 97 -10.79 -3.95 5.23
C PRO A 97 -11.87 -3.01 4.65
N LEU A 98 -11.61 -2.46 3.46
CA LEU A 98 -12.54 -1.56 2.79
C LEU A 98 -13.03 -2.13 1.44
N PHE A 99 -12.14 -2.53 0.55
CA PHE A 99 -12.40 -3.24 -0.71
C PHE A 99 -11.12 -3.88 -1.22
N HIS A 100 -11.18 -4.57 -2.34
CA HIS A 100 -10.01 -5.03 -3.08
C HIS A 100 -10.19 -4.76 -4.58
N PHE A 101 -9.09 -4.69 -5.31
CA PHE A 101 -9.06 -4.54 -6.76
C PHE A 101 -7.85 -5.25 -7.35
N ILE A 102 -7.90 -5.50 -8.65
CA ILE A 102 -6.75 -6.07 -9.38
C ILE A 102 -6.20 -4.98 -10.28
N TYR A 103 -4.89 -4.84 -10.29
CA TYR A 103 -4.19 -3.99 -11.25
C TYR A 103 -2.93 -4.66 -11.77
N ARG A 104 -2.47 -4.18 -12.92
CA ARG A 104 -1.22 -4.58 -13.55
C ARG A 104 -0.50 -3.33 -14.06
N SER A 105 0.77 -3.19 -13.71
CA SER A 105 1.63 -2.10 -14.16
C SER A 105 3.04 -2.62 -14.46
N GLU A 106 3.62 -2.13 -15.54
CA GLU A 106 4.97 -2.48 -15.98
C GLU A 106 5.93 -1.34 -15.62
N PHE A 107 7.15 -1.69 -15.21
CA PHE A 107 8.20 -0.75 -14.85
C PHE A 107 9.42 -0.92 -15.78
N SER A 108 10.23 0.12 -15.91
CA SER A 108 11.38 0.18 -16.81
C SER A 108 12.51 -0.84 -16.53
N ASN A 109 12.46 -1.52 -15.38
CA ASN A 109 13.44 -2.51 -14.93
C ASN A 109 12.94 -3.97 -15.08
N ASP A 110 12.05 -4.22 -16.05
CA ASP A 110 11.43 -5.53 -16.31
C ASP A 110 10.67 -6.12 -15.12
N LEU A 111 10.17 -5.27 -14.24
CA LEU A 111 9.29 -5.66 -13.15
C LEU A 111 7.84 -5.35 -13.50
N ILE A 112 6.96 -6.23 -13.07
CA ILE A 112 5.52 -6.14 -13.30
C ILE A 112 4.82 -6.26 -11.94
N GLU A 113 4.14 -5.21 -11.55
CA GLU A 113 3.16 -5.27 -10.48
C GLU A 113 1.88 -5.87 -11.06
N HIS A 114 1.49 -7.05 -10.59
CA HIS A 114 0.22 -7.68 -10.91
C HIS A 114 -0.37 -8.18 -9.61
N GLU A 115 -1.17 -7.35 -8.99
CA GLU A 115 -1.62 -7.53 -7.62
C GLU A 115 -3.14 -7.57 -7.51
N LEU A 116 -3.61 -8.46 -6.65
CA LEU A 116 -4.91 -8.36 -6.01
C LEU A 116 -4.67 -7.61 -4.70
N ASP A 117 -4.95 -6.31 -4.73
CA ASP A 117 -4.63 -5.36 -3.66
C ASP A 117 -5.83 -5.17 -2.72
N HIS A 118 -5.66 -5.58 -1.46
CA HIS A 118 -6.62 -5.35 -0.39
C HIS A 118 -6.44 -3.97 0.20
N VAL A 119 -7.39 -3.09 -0.02
CA VAL A 119 -7.39 -1.75 0.56
C VAL A 119 -7.96 -1.80 1.97
N CYS A 120 -7.16 -1.32 2.91
CA CYS A 120 -7.52 -1.19 4.32
C CYS A 120 -7.47 0.28 4.76
N ILE A 121 -8.27 0.63 5.75
CA ILE A 121 -8.26 1.95 6.39
C ILE A 121 -8.06 1.83 7.91
N GLY A 122 -7.54 2.90 8.49
CA GLY A 122 -7.42 3.06 9.94
C GLY A 122 -7.33 4.53 10.34
N TYR A 123 -7.45 4.79 11.64
CA TYR A 123 -7.42 6.14 12.20
C TYR A 123 -6.41 6.21 13.34
N SER A 124 -5.54 7.20 13.31
CA SER A 124 -4.53 7.41 14.35
C SER A 124 -4.05 8.85 14.38
N ASP A 125 -3.96 9.43 15.57
CA ASP A 125 -3.31 10.72 15.82
C ASP A 125 -1.86 10.55 16.32
N GLN A 126 -1.36 9.33 16.42
CA GLN A 126 0.04 9.09 16.77
C GLN A 126 0.95 9.59 15.65
N LEU A 127 2.04 10.26 16.03
CA LEU A 127 3.06 10.68 15.07
C LEU A 127 3.89 9.46 14.63
N PRO A 128 4.14 9.32 13.33
CA PRO A 128 5.00 8.26 12.80
C PRO A 128 6.44 8.36 13.32
N VAL A 129 7.07 7.21 13.52
CA VAL A 129 8.51 7.05 13.72
C VAL A 129 9.04 6.13 12.62
N PRO A 130 9.27 6.67 11.39
CA PRO A 130 9.60 5.85 10.24
C PRO A 130 10.91 5.08 10.38
N ASN A 131 10.92 3.86 9.86
CA ASN A 131 12.14 3.12 9.60
C ASN A 131 12.83 3.72 8.36
N PRO A 132 14.03 4.29 8.46
CA PRO A 132 14.68 4.97 7.32
C PRO A 132 15.07 4.03 6.17
N GLN A 133 15.13 2.71 6.40
CA GLN A 133 15.34 1.72 5.36
C GLN A 133 14.08 1.50 4.48
N GLU A 134 12.92 1.89 4.98
CA GLU A 134 11.65 1.74 4.30
C GLU A 134 11.09 3.08 3.80
N VAL A 135 11.21 4.13 4.61
CA VAL A 135 10.54 5.42 4.44
C VAL A 135 11.50 6.57 4.71
N VAL A 136 11.68 7.46 3.75
CA VAL A 136 12.56 8.65 3.92
C VAL A 136 11.82 9.85 4.50
N ASN A 137 10.51 9.92 4.32
CA ASN A 137 9.70 11.05 4.81
C ASN A 137 8.23 10.65 4.97
N TYR A 138 7.48 11.43 5.72
CA TYR A 138 6.02 11.34 5.79
C TYR A 138 5.38 12.72 5.89
N ARG A 139 4.10 12.81 5.56
CA ARG A 139 3.31 14.04 5.70
C ARG A 139 1.83 13.73 5.81
N TYR A 140 1.09 14.68 6.36
CA TYR A 140 -0.36 14.67 6.37
C TYR A 140 -0.86 15.73 5.38
N LEU A 141 -1.87 15.38 4.56
CA LEU A 141 -2.51 16.30 3.63
C LEU A 141 -4.03 16.19 3.72
N ALA A 142 -4.69 17.34 3.66
CA ALA A 142 -6.13 17.37 3.45
C ALA A 142 -6.48 16.83 2.04
N THR A 143 -7.68 16.25 1.90
CA THR A 143 -8.12 15.64 0.63
C THR A 143 -8.00 16.60 -0.56
N ALA A 144 -8.41 17.86 -0.41
CA ALA A 144 -8.35 18.84 -1.50
C ALA A 144 -6.92 19.19 -1.92
N GLU A 145 -6.00 19.29 -0.97
CA GLU A 145 -4.57 19.53 -1.25
C GLU A 145 -3.95 18.35 -1.97
N LEU A 146 -4.25 17.13 -1.51
CA LEU A 146 -3.77 15.89 -2.13
C LEU A 146 -4.28 15.74 -3.57
N GLU A 147 -5.56 16.01 -3.81
CA GLU A 147 -6.15 16.01 -5.17
C GLU A 147 -5.47 17.04 -6.10
N ALA A 148 -5.25 18.24 -5.59
CA ALA A 148 -4.59 19.31 -6.36
C ALA A 148 -3.14 18.92 -6.71
N GLU A 149 -2.42 18.33 -5.77
CA GLU A 149 -1.04 17.88 -5.99
C GLU A 149 -0.99 16.70 -6.98
N MET A 150 -1.85 15.70 -6.83
CA MET A 150 -1.93 14.57 -7.76
C MET A 150 -2.29 14.98 -9.20
N LYS A 151 -3.13 16.02 -9.36
CA LYS A 151 -3.43 16.58 -10.69
C LYS A 151 -2.24 17.32 -11.30
N ARG A 152 -1.48 18.06 -10.47
CA ARG A 152 -0.35 18.87 -10.93
C ARG A 152 0.89 18.03 -11.25
N SER A 153 1.15 17.00 -10.43
CA SER A 153 2.39 16.21 -10.49
C SER A 153 2.11 14.73 -10.17
N PRO A 154 1.32 14.02 -11.04
CA PRO A 154 0.93 12.63 -10.79
C PRO A 154 2.14 11.69 -10.76
N GLU A 155 3.24 12.03 -11.42
CA GLU A 155 4.50 11.27 -11.45
C GLU A 155 5.17 11.16 -10.07
N ASN A 156 4.84 12.02 -9.12
CA ASN A 156 5.36 11.99 -7.75
C ASN A 156 4.67 10.91 -6.88
N PHE A 157 3.64 10.25 -7.40
CA PHE A 157 2.85 9.28 -6.67
C PHE A 157 2.93 7.89 -7.31
N THR A 158 2.88 6.85 -6.47
CA THR A 158 2.88 5.47 -6.95
C THR A 158 1.64 5.15 -7.78
N VAL A 159 1.78 4.19 -8.70
CA VAL A 159 0.70 3.79 -9.62
C VAL A 159 -0.53 3.31 -8.86
N TRP A 160 -0.36 2.38 -7.90
CA TRP A 160 -1.49 1.83 -7.13
C TRP A 160 -2.21 2.89 -6.32
N PHE A 161 -1.49 3.85 -5.71
CA PHE A 161 -2.09 4.96 -4.98
C PHE A 161 -2.98 5.80 -5.90
N ARG A 162 -2.50 6.14 -7.10
CA ARG A 162 -3.29 6.90 -8.08
C ARG A 162 -4.53 6.15 -8.55
N ILE A 163 -4.44 4.82 -8.72
CA ILE A 163 -5.56 3.98 -9.17
C ILE A 163 -6.66 3.94 -8.11
N CYS A 164 -6.32 3.68 -6.84
CA CYS A 164 -7.33 3.46 -5.81
C CYS A 164 -7.79 4.72 -5.06
N PHE A 165 -7.09 5.84 -5.21
CA PHE A 165 -7.38 7.07 -4.45
C PHE A 165 -8.85 7.52 -4.53
N GLN A 166 -9.42 7.59 -5.74
CA GLN A 166 -10.80 8.01 -5.91
C GLN A 166 -11.80 7.05 -5.25
N GLN A 167 -11.56 5.74 -5.37
CA GLN A 167 -12.42 4.74 -4.73
C GLN A 167 -12.36 4.83 -3.20
N VAL A 168 -11.17 5.04 -2.62
CA VAL A 168 -11.02 5.26 -1.18
C VAL A 168 -11.80 6.49 -0.74
N LYS A 169 -11.66 7.60 -1.45
CA LYS A 169 -12.38 8.85 -1.17
C LYS A 169 -13.89 8.66 -1.18
N ASP A 170 -14.42 8.00 -2.21
CA ASP A 170 -15.86 7.77 -2.37
C ASP A 170 -16.42 6.85 -1.27
N LYS A 171 -15.66 5.80 -0.91
CA LYS A 171 -16.03 4.91 0.20
C LYS A 171 -16.05 5.62 1.56
N LEU A 172 -15.06 6.49 1.82
CA LEU A 172 -15.02 7.30 3.05
C LEU A 172 -16.23 8.23 3.15
N ALA A 173 -16.60 8.89 2.06
CA ALA A 173 -17.79 9.76 2.02
C ALA A 173 -19.08 8.96 2.35
N THR A 174 -19.20 7.73 1.84
CA THR A 174 -20.33 6.84 2.15
C THR A 174 -20.36 6.44 3.63
N LEU A 175 -19.21 6.10 4.22
CA LEU A 175 -19.11 5.71 5.63
C LEU A 175 -19.49 6.86 6.58
N GLN A 176 -19.17 8.10 6.22
CA GLN A 176 -19.54 9.29 7.00
C GLN A 176 -21.04 9.62 6.96
N GLN A 177 -21.74 9.23 5.89
CA GLN A 177 -23.19 9.44 5.76
C GLN A 177 -24.01 8.41 6.55
N THR A 178 -23.41 7.28 6.91
CA THR A 178 -24.08 6.17 7.62
C THR A 178 -23.76 6.11 9.12
N ALA A 179 -22.90 6.99 9.62
CA ALA A 179 -22.52 7.12 11.02
C ALA A 179 -23.24 8.27 11.70
#